data_5499f65bff5476e5ca42bd06e27fb824
#
_entry.id   5499f65bff5476e5ca42bd06e27fb824
#
_cell.length_a   1.000
_cell.length_b   1.000
_cell.length_c   1.000
_cell.angle_alpha   90.00
_cell.angle_beta   90.00
_cell.angle_gamma   90.00
#
_symmetry.space_group_name_H-M   'P 1'
#
loop_
_entity.id
_entity.type
_entity.pdbx_description
1 polymer ?
#
loop_
_entity_poly.entity_id
_entity_poly.type
_entity_poly.pdbx_seq_one_letter_code
_entity_poly.pdbx_strand_id
1 'polypeptide(L)'
;DSWNHFFNNYGMNQIDLDVFSFLLNKGINNKQNLDTETNKLRVNVHQKVLQRNHEVRNSEATVKTRGKYQRIFREDIVLPNYDYQCAVTGIKTLSLLRAAHIVRWADNEKERLNPQNGICLSVLADACFEKGFITIDSDYKVRVSDQAEKDPALYDEISKYDGVKINLPKIKENRPAKRFLLE
;
A
#
# COMPACT_ATOMS: atom_id res chain seq x y z
N ASP A 1 -16.63 -29.10 21.50
CA ASP A 1 -17.24 -29.99 20.47
C ASP A 1 -17.14 -29.45 19.04
N SER A 2 -17.22 -28.13 18.79
CA SER A 2 -17.14 -27.57 17.44
C SER A 2 -15.76 -27.71 16.77
N TRP A 3 -14.67 -27.69 17.55
CA TRP A 3 -13.30 -27.86 17.04
C TRP A 3 -13.01 -29.27 16.54
N ASN A 4 -13.49 -30.31 17.23
CA ASN A 4 -13.35 -31.69 16.78
C ASN A 4 -14.11 -31.96 15.48
N HIS A 5 -15.27 -31.32 15.29
CA HIS A 5 -16.03 -31.43 14.05
C HIS A 5 -15.30 -30.75 12.88
N PHE A 6 -14.69 -29.59 13.11
CA PHE A 6 -13.88 -28.89 12.12
C PHE A 6 -12.67 -29.71 11.65
N PHE A 7 -11.90 -30.25 12.60
CA PHE A 7 -10.71 -31.04 12.27
C PHE A 7 -11.04 -32.34 11.52
N ASN A 8 -12.10 -33.04 11.92
CA ASN A 8 -12.52 -34.29 11.28
C ASN A 8 -13.08 -34.09 9.86
N ASN A 9 -13.79 -33.00 9.60
CA ASN A 9 -14.40 -32.76 8.28
C ASN A 9 -13.44 -32.20 7.22
N TYR A 10 -12.33 -31.58 7.64
CA TYR A 10 -11.37 -30.95 6.72
C TYR A 10 -10.05 -31.75 6.57
N GLY A 11 -10.04 -33.01 7.02
CA GLY A 11 -8.88 -33.91 6.83
C GLY A 11 -7.63 -33.50 7.61
N MET A 12 -7.77 -32.68 8.65
CA MET A 12 -6.67 -32.32 9.52
C MET A 12 -6.42 -33.44 10.53
N ASN A 13 -5.23 -34.00 10.54
CA ASN A 13 -4.83 -34.99 11.55
C ASN A 13 -4.75 -34.32 12.93
N GLN A 14 -5.23 -35.05 13.94
CA GLN A 14 -5.07 -34.65 15.33
C GLN A 14 -3.58 -34.66 15.67
N ILE A 15 -3.04 -33.51 16.06
CA ILE A 15 -1.64 -33.40 16.52
C ILE A 15 -1.59 -33.57 18.03
N ASP A 16 -0.51 -34.18 18.51
CA ASP A 16 -0.24 -34.30 19.93
C ASP A 16 -0.19 -32.94 20.63
N LEU A 17 -0.71 -32.88 21.86
CA LEU A 17 -0.80 -31.62 22.62
C LEU A 17 0.57 -30.98 22.86
N ASP A 18 1.60 -31.80 23.02
CA ASP A 18 2.99 -31.33 23.23
C ASP A 18 3.55 -30.75 21.94
N VAL A 19 3.28 -31.36 20.79
CA VAL A 19 3.65 -30.86 19.46
C VAL A 19 2.91 -29.57 19.15
N PHE A 20 1.61 -29.50 19.48
CA PHE A 20 0.81 -28.28 19.34
C PHE A 20 1.35 -27.14 20.21
N SER A 21 1.63 -27.41 21.48
CA SER A 21 2.21 -26.44 22.42
C SER A 21 3.58 -25.95 21.98
N PHE A 22 4.43 -26.86 21.45
CA PHE A 22 5.74 -26.52 20.90
C PHE A 22 5.62 -25.60 19.66
N LEU A 23 4.70 -25.92 18.73
CA LEU A 23 4.45 -25.11 17.53
C LEU A 23 3.88 -23.74 17.86
N LEU A 24 2.95 -23.67 18.83
CA LEU A 24 2.40 -22.42 19.35
C LEU A 24 3.49 -21.55 19.96
N ASN A 25 4.33 -22.11 20.85
CA ASN A 25 5.41 -21.36 21.48
C ASN A 25 6.45 -20.86 20.47
N LYS A 26 6.79 -21.67 19.46
CA LYS A 26 7.66 -21.25 18.35
C LYS A 26 7.01 -20.15 17.50
N GLY A 27 5.73 -20.29 17.19
CA GLY A 27 4.96 -19.30 16.43
C GLY A 27 4.83 -17.97 17.17
N ILE A 28 4.53 -18.02 18.47
CA ILE A 28 4.44 -16.84 19.33
C ILE A 28 5.78 -16.13 19.46
N ASN A 29 6.86 -16.86 19.74
CA ASN A 29 8.20 -16.28 19.88
C ASN A 29 8.72 -15.67 18.57
N ASN A 30 8.48 -16.32 17.42
CA ASN A 30 8.79 -15.76 16.11
C ASN A 30 7.96 -14.50 15.80
N LYS A 31 6.66 -14.50 16.16
CA LYS A 31 5.78 -13.36 15.95
C LYS A 31 6.18 -12.17 16.84
N GLN A 32 6.54 -12.41 18.10
CA GLN A 32 7.02 -11.37 19.01
C GLN A 32 8.34 -10.75 18.53
N ASN A 33 9.29 -11.54 18.04
CA ASN A 33 10.55 -11.01 17.50
C ASN A 33 10.33 -10.24 16.19
N LEU A 34 9.48 -10.73 15.29
CA LEU A 34 9.12 -10.02 14.06
C LEU A 34 8.39 -8.70 14.37
N ASP A 35 7.47 -8.72 15.35
CA ASP A 35 6.74 -7.53 15.78
C ASP A 35 7.67 -6.49 16.41
N THR A 36 8.68 -6.92 17.20
CA THR A 36 9.64 -6.01 17.82
C THR A 36 10.52 -5.31 16.79
N GLU A 37 11.06 -6.04 15.80
CA GLU A 37 11.85 -5.44 14.71
C GLU A 37 11.00 -4.52 13.83
N THR A 38 9.79 -4.95 13.51
CA THR A 38 8.87 -4.14 12.70
C THR A 38 8.45 -2.88 13.44
N ASN A 39 8.21 -2.96 14.75
CA ASN A 39 7.86 -1.81 15.56
C ASN A 39 9.04 -0.83 15.71
N LYS A 40 10.27 -1.31 15.90
CA LYS A 40 11.47 -0.46 15.88
C LYS A 40 11.61 0.25 14.52
N LEU A 41 11.36 -0.46 13.43
CA LEU A 41 11.40 0.12 12.09
C LEU A 41 10.30 1.18 11.90
N ARG A 42 9.07 0.94 12.41
CA ARG A 42 7.97 1.93 12.37
C ARG A 42 8.35 3.23 13.08
N VAL A 43 8.89 3.14 14.30
CA VAL A 43 9.34 4.32 15.05
C VAL A 43 10.39 5.10 14.26
N ASN A 44 11.37 4.41 13.68
CA ASN A 44 12.40 5.05 12.85
C ASN A 44 11.81 5.73 11.60
N VAL A 45 10.89 5.06 10.90
CA VAL A 45 10.21 5.62 9.73
C VAL A 45 9.40 6.86 10.10
N HIS A 46 8.63 6.81 11.20
CA HIS A 46 7.87 7.97 11.66
C HIS A 46 8.78 9.16 12.01
N GLN A 47 9.91 8.91 12.67
CA GLN A 47 10.89 9.96 12.95
C GLN A 47 11.48 10.55 11.66
N LYS A 48 11.85 9.71 10.69
CA LYS A 48 12.32 10.16 9.38
C LYS A 48 11.28 11.05 8.68
N VAL A 49 10.03 10.64 8.66
CA VAL A 49 8.93 11.42 8.04
C VAL A 49 8.73 12.78 8.73
N LEU A 50 8.73 12.81 10.07
CA LEU A 50 8.62 14.06 10.84
C LEU A 50 9.80 15.02 10.56
N GLN A 51 11.00 14.48 10.37
CA GLN A 51 12.20 15.26 10.02
C GLN A 51 12.27 15.61 8.53
N ARG A 52 11.24 15.28 7.75
CA ARG A 52 11.21 15.43 6.28
C ARG A 52 12.37 14.71 5.57
N ASN A 53 12.89 13.65 6.19
CA ASN A 53 13.87 12.76 5.60
C ASN A 53 13.16 11.49 5.13
N HIS A 54 12.80 11.44 3.85
CA HIS A 54 12.03 10.35 3.27
C HIS A 54 12.91 9.28 2.60
N GLU A 55 14.24 9.45 2.69
CA GLU A 55 15.21 8.58 2.03
C GLU A 55 15.26 7.19 2.66
N VAL A 56 15.26 6.17 1.80
CA VAL A 56 15.63 4.79 2.13
C VAL A 56 16.67 4.34 1.12
N ARG A 57 17.92 4.22 1.54
CA ARG A 57 19.03 3.82 0.67
C ARG A 57 18.92 2.35 0.28
N ASN A 58 19.49 1.99 -0.87
CA ASN A 58 19.53 0.60 -1.31
C ASN A 58 20.28 -0.32 -0.32
N SER A 59 21.29 0.21 0.39
CA SER A 59 21.97 -0.50 1.47
C SER A 59 21.06 -0.84 2.66
N GLU A 60 20.04 -0.02 2.94
CA GLU A 60 19.03 -0.26 3.98
C GLU A 60 17.89 -1.14 3.47
N ALA A 61 17.56 -1.04 2.18
CA ALA A 61 16.49 -1.78 1.51
C ALA A 61 16.97 -3.12 0.96
N THR A 62 17.47 -4.00 1.83
CA THR A 62 17.71 -5.40 1.44
C THR A 62 16.39 -6.08 1.07
N VAL A 63 16.44 -7.22 0.36
CA VAL A 63 15.24 -7.98 -0.03
C VAL A 63 14.31 -8.24 1.17
N LYS A 64 14.87 -8.46 2.37
CA LYS A 64 14.09 -8.68 3.61
C LYS A 64 13.46 -7.40 4.16
N THR A 65 14.10 -6.26 4.02
CA THR A 65 13.65 -4.99 4.65
C THR A 65 12.79 -4.15 3.71
N ARG A 66 12.98 -4.24 2.38
CA ARG A 66 12.18 -3.53 1.38
C ARG A 66 10.68 -3.72 1.58
N GLY A 67 10.23 -4.96 1.75
CA GLY A 67 8.83 -5.28 1.98
C GLY A 67 8.29 -4.65 3.28
N LYS A 68 9.12 -4.57 4.34
CA LYS A 68 8.75 -3.92 5.60
C LYS A 68 8.54 -2.40 5.40
N TYR A 69 9.44 -1.71 4.67
CA TYR A 69 9.30 -0.29 4.36
C TYR A 69 8.06 0.00 3.51
N GLN A 70 7.81 -0.80 2.47
CA GLN A 70 6.62 -0.65 1.62
C GLN A 70 5.34 -0.89 2.41
N ARG A 71 5.34 -1.84 3.35
CA ARG A 71 4.20 -2.10 4.23
C ARG A 71 3.94 -0.92 5.16
N ILE A 72 4.98 -0.36 5.79
CA ILE A 72 4.86 0.83 6.65
C ILE A 72 4.38 2.04 5.82
N PHE A 73 4.96 2.27 4.64
CA PHE A 73 4.51 3.32 3.74
C PHE A 73 3.01 3.20 3.42
N ARG A 74 2.54 1.98 3.14
CA ARG A 74 1.12 1.73 2.90
C ARG A 74 0.27 1.95 4.15
N GLU A 75 0.58 1.24 5.25
CA GLU A 75 -0.30 1.11 6.41
C GLU A 75 -0.28 2.35 7.31
N ASP A 76 0.89 2.98 7.47
CA ASP A 76 1.09 4.04 8.45
C ASP A 76 1.14 5.44 7.79
N ILE A 77 1.42 5.53 6.48
CA ILE A 77 1.56 6.81 5.78
C ILE A 77 0.42 7.03 4.78
N VAL A 78 0.32 6.22 3.72
CA VAL A 78 -0.57 6.54 2.60
C VAL A 78 -2.04 6.29 2.97
N LEU A 79 -2.41 5.09 3.41
CA LEU A 79 -3.82 4.79 3.66
C LEU A 79 -4.47 5.71 4.70
N PRO A 80 -3.82 6.02 5.85
CA PRO A 80 -4.38 6.97 6.82
C PRO A 80 -4.56 8.38 6.26
N ASN A 81 -3.64 8.86 5.42
CA ASN A 81 -3.74 10.17 4.79
C ASN A 81 -4.97 10.34 3.89
N TYR A 82 -5.48 9.23 3.35
CA TYR A 82 -6.68 9.19 2.49
C TYR A 82 -7.91 8.66 3.22
N ASP A 83 -7.93 8.65 4.57
CA ASP A 83 -9.02 8.11 5.37
C ASP A 83 -9.43 6.69 4.94
N TYR A 84 -8.45 5.86 4.54
CA TYR A 84 -8.64 4.49 4.04
C TYR A 84 -9.62 4.41 2.86
N GLN A 85 -9.53 5.34 1.94
CA GLN A 85 -10.39 5.44 0.77
C GLN A 85 -9.57 5.64 -0.51
N CYS A 86 -9.94 4.94 -1.58
CA CYS A 86 -9.35 5.16 -2.90
C CYS A 86 -9.57 6.61 -3.37
N ALA A 87 -8.51 7.28 -3.77
CA ALA A 87 -8.54 8.66 -4.23
C ALA A 87 -9.41 8.86 -5.49
N VAL A 88 -9.47 7.86 -6.36
CA VAL A 88 -10.20 7.92 -7.64
C VAL A 88 -11.61 7.35 -7.50
N THR A 89 -11.73 6.12 -6.99
CA THR A 89 -13.01 5.37 -7.04
C THR A 89 -13.87 5.52 -5.79
N GLY A 90 -13.29 6.00 -4.68
CA GLY A 90 -13.98 6.08 -3.40
C GLY A 90 -14.13 4.74 -2.65
N ILE A 91 -13.60 3.62 -3.16
CA ILE A 91 -13.64 2.31 -2.52
C ILE A 91 -12.92 2.36 -1.17
N LYS A 92 -13.56 1.79 -0.11
CA LYS A 92 -13.04 1.74 1.26
C LYS A 92 -12.64 0.33 1.73
N THR A 93 -12.88 -0.70 0.93
CA THR A 93 -12.52 -2.07 1.27
C THR A 93 -11.01 -2.21 1.38
N LEU A 94 -10.50 -2.35 2.60
CA LEU A 94 -9.06 -2.26 2.93
C LEU A 94 -8.20 -3.25 2.14
N SER A 95 -8.69 -4.48 1.90
CA SER A 95 -7.99 -5.51 1.12
C SER A 95 -7.83 -5.14 -0.36
N LEU A 96 -8.69 -4.23 -0.88
CA LEU A 96 -8.65 -3.74 -2.25
C LEU A 96 -7.88 -2.42 -2.40
N LEU A 97 -7.32 -1.87 -1.31
CA LEU A 97 -6.54 -0.63 -1.38
C LEU A 97 -5.05 -0.92 -1.56
N ARG A 98 -4.40 -0.04 -2.31
CA ARG A 98 -2.95 -0.02 -2.56
C ARG A 98 -2.40 1.37 -2.25
N ALA A 99 -1.11 1.41 -1.90
CA ALA A 99 -0.34 2.65 -1.81
C ALA A 99 0.52 2.75 -3.07
N ALA A 100 0.03 3.47 -4.06
CA ALA A 100 0.77 3.76 -5.27
C ALA A 100 1.87 4.80 -4.99
N HIS A 101 3.09 4.57 -5.50
CA HIS A 101 4.11 5.60 -5.60
C HIS A 101 3.95 6.34 -6.92
N ILE A 102 3.96 7.68 -6.91
CA ILE A 102 3.95 8.50 -8.13
C ILE A 102 5.30 8.36 -8.82
N VAL A 103 6.38 8.71 -8.12
CA VAL A 103 7.76 8.40 -8.54
C VAL A 103 8.09 7.02 -8.00
N ARG A 104 8.38 6.06 -8.88
CA ARG A 104 8.53 4.65 -8.50
C ARG A 104 9.64 4.45 -7.47
N TRP A 105 9.47 3.46 -6.63
CA TRP A 105 10.44 3.07 -5.59
C TRP A 105 11.87 2.91 -6.13
N ALA A 106 12.02 2.39 -7.35
CA ALA A 106 13.31 2.13 -7.96
C ALA A 106 14.01 3.41 -8.42
N ASP A 107 13.24 4.45 -8.79
CA ASP A 107 13.76 5.61 -9.52
C ASP A 107 14.28 6.69 -8.58
N ASN A 108 13.78 6.80 -7.34
CA ASN A 108 14.24 7.82 -6.41
C ASN A 108 14.24 7.38 -4.95
N GLU A 109 15.44 7.14 -4.41
CA GLU A 109 15.61 6.70 -3.02
C GLU A 109 15.14 7.75 -1.98
N LYS A 110 15.26 9.03 -2.32
CA LYS A 110 14.95 10.16 -1.42
C LYS A 110 13.44 10.34 -1.21
N GLU A 111 12.63 9.84 -2.13
CA GLU A 111 11.18 10.03 -2.12
C GLU A 111 10.40 8.77 -1.71
N ARG A 112 11.09 7.71 -1.28
CA ARG A 112 10.49 6.41 -0.96
C ARG A 112 9.46 6.44 0.16
N LEU A 113 9.66 7.28 1.17
CA LEU A 113 8.77 7.42 2.32
C LEU A 113 8.04 8.77 2.33
N ASN A 114 8.17 9.55 1.25
CA ASN A 114 7.52 10.85 1.17
C ASN A 114 5.99 10.71 1.06
N PRO A 115 5.19 11.22 2.02
CA PRO A 115 3.74 11.21 1.93
C PRO A 115 3.21 11.83 0.63
N GLN A 116 3.88 12.87 0.12
CA GLN A 116 3.53 13.55 -1.13
C GLN A 116 3.80 12.72 -2.39
N ASN A 117 4.53 11.62 -2.26
CA ASN A 117 4.80 10.65 -3.32
C ASN A 117 3.84 9.46 -3.29
N GLY A 118 2.82 9.50 -2.46
CA GLY A 118 1.88 8.41 -2.25
C GLY A 118 0.44 8.75 -2.58
N ILE A 119 -0.25 7.84 -3.26
CA ILE A 119 -1.68 7.93 -3.53
C ILE A 119 -2.36 6.63 -3.10
N CYS A 120 -3.49 6.72 -2.37
CA CYS A 120 -4.31 5.55 -2.05
C CYS A 120 -5.20 5.22 -3.25
N LEU A 121 -5.01 4.09 -3.87
CA LEU A 121 -5.77 3.64 -5.03
C LEU A 121 -6.41 2.27 -4.78
N SER A 122 -7.53 1.99 -5.46
CA SER A 122 -8.05 0.62 -5.55
C SER A 122 -7.16 -0.23 -6.47
N VAL A 123 -7.22 -1.54 -6.35
CA VAL A 123 -6.40 -2.47 -7.16
C VAL A 123 -6.48 -2.15 -8.65
N LEU A 124 -7.67 -1.91 -9.19
CA LEU A 124 -7.84 -1.57 -10.60
C LEU A 124 -7.24 -0.20 -10.91
N ALA A 125 -7.54 0.82 -10.11
CA ALA A 125 -7.00 2.16 -10.34
C ALA A 125 -5.46 2.20 -10.22
N ASP A 126 -4.88 1.45 -9.29
CA ASP A 126 -3.43 1.30 -9.12
C ASP A 126 -2.79 0.64 -10.36
N ALA A 127 -3.37 -0.46 -10.85
CA ALA A 127 -2.91 -1.12 -12.06
C ALA A 127 -3.03 -0.22 -13.29
N CYS A 128 -4.12 0.53 -13.43
CA CYS A 128 -4.30 1.50 -14.52
C CYS A 128 -3.30 2.64 -14.45
N PHE A 129 -3.02 3.14 -13.23
CA PHE A 129 -2.05 4.20 -13.00
C PHE A 129 -0.62 3.73 -13.32
N GLU A 130 -0.23 2.55 -12.83
CA GLU A 130 1.10 1.97 -13.10
C GLU A 130 1.34 1.69 -14.60
N LYS A 131 0.29 1.30 -15.32
CA LYS A 131 0.36 0.98 -16.76
C LYS A 131 0.10 2.18 -17.69
N GLY A 132 -0.19 3.35 -17.13
CA GLY A 132 -0.43 4.57 -17.90
C GLY A 132 -1.78 4.63 -18.61
N PHE A 133 -2.76 3.79 -18.21
CA PHE A 133 -4.14 3.92 -18.68
C PHE A 133 -4.86 5.11 -18.05
N ILE A 134 -4.46 5.48 -16.82
CA ILE A 134 -4.84 6.73 -16.17
C ILE A 134 -3.59 7.46 -15.68
N THR A 135 -3.66 8.79 -15.62
CA THR A 135 -2.71 9.63 -14.88
C THR A 135 -3.48 10.65 -14.05
N ILE A 136 -2.77 11.40 -13.23
CA ILE A 136 -3.34 12.48 -12.42
C ILE A 136 -2.55 13.75 -12.74
N ASP A 137 -3.25 14.76 -13.22
CA ASP A 137 -2.63 16.03 -13.61
C ASP A 137 -2.32 16.95 -12.41
N SER A 138 -1.65 18.06 -12.65
CA SER A 138 -1.27 19.05 -11.64
C SER A 138 -2.45 19.76 -10.96
N ASP A 139 -3.67 19.63 -11.50
CA ASP A 139 -4.91 20.09 -10.89
C ASP A 139 -5.61 18.99 -10.07
N TYR A 140 -4.93 17.86 -9.93
CA TYR A 140 -5.43 16.67 -9.26
C TYR A 140 -6.64 16.02 -9.95
N LYS A 141 -6.74 16.14 -11.27
CA LYS A 141 -7.77 15.49 -12.06
C LYS A 141 -7.22 14.22 -12.70
N VAL A 142 -8.04 13.20 -12.74
CA VAL A 142 -7.75 11.98 -13.49
C VAL A 142 -7.76 12.31 -14.98
N ARG A 143 -6.81 11.74 -15.71
CA ARG A 143 -6.77 11.75 -17.18
C ARG A 143 -6.72 10.31 -17.66
N VAL A 144 -7.66 9.94 -18.48
CA VAL A 144 -7.71 8.63 -19.11
C VAL A 144 -6.96 8.68 -20.43
N SER A 145 -6.09 7.70 -20.66
CA SER A 145 -5.29 7.60 -21.88
C SER A 145 -6.14 7.02 -23.03
N ASP A 146 -5.95 7.51 -24.26
CA ASP A 146 -6.56 6.95 -25.48
C ASP A 146 -6.21 5.46 -25.68
N GLN A 147 -5.13 4.98 -25.06
CA GLN A 147 -4.79 3.56 -25.07
C GLN A 147 -5.85 2.67 -24.41
N ALA A 148 -6.61 3.21 -23.45
CA ALA A 148 -7.69 2.48 -22.81
C ALA A 148 -8.86 2.16 -23.77
N GLU A 149 -9.06 2.96 -24.81
CA GLU A 149 -10.11 2.74 -25.80
C GLU A 149 -9.92 1.46 -26.60
N LYS A 150 -8.70 0.90 -26.62
CA LYS A 150 -8.43 -0.39 -27.29
C LYS A 150 -9.09 -1.58 -26.59
N ASP A 151 -9.46 -1.42 -25.32
CA ASP A 151 -10.23 -2.38 -24.55
C ASP A 151 -11.52 -1.71 -24.08
N PRO A 152 -12.65 -1.91 -24.79
CA PRO A 152 -13.93 -1.28 -24.45
C PRO A 152 -14.39 -1.57 -23.01
N ALA A 153 -14.13 -2.79 -22.50
CA ALA A 153 -14.53 -3.16 -21.15
C ALA A 153 -13.72 -2.38 -20.09
N LEU A 154 -12.41 -2.19 -20.32
CA LEU A 154 -11.59 -1.35 -19.45
C LEU A 154 -12.02 0.12 -19.54
N TYR A 155 -12.24 0.61 -20.77
CA TYR A 155 -12.65 2.00 -21.00
C TYR A 155 -13.96 2.33 -20.29
N ASP A 156 -14.97 1.47 -20.39
CA ASP A 156 -16.26 1.64 -19.70
C ASP A 156 -16.10 1.75 -18.18
N GLU A 157 -15.13 1.02 -17.60
CA GLU A 157 -14.88 1.06 -16.16
C GLU A 157 -14.18 2.34 -15.70
N ILE A 158 -13.28 2.92 -16.50
CA ILE A 158 -12.43 4.02 -16.05
C ILE A 158 -12.80 5.38 -16.66
N SER A 159 -13.46 5.45 -17.82
CA SER A 159 -13.79 6.70 -18.52
C SER A 159 -14.63 7.67 -17.69
N LYS A 160 -15.49 7.16 -16.83
CA LYS A 160 -16.31 7.96 -15.88
C LYS A 160 -15.49 8.81 -14.92
N TYR A 161 -14.22 8.54 -14.77
CA TYR A 161 -13.31 9.30 -13.89
C TYR A 161 -12.52 10.36 -14.65
N ASP A 162 -12.57 10.39 -15.99
CA ASP A 162 -11.82 11.37 -16.78
C ASP A 162 -12.26 12.80 -16.43
N GLY A 163 -11.28 13.68 -16.17
CA GLY A 163 -11.51 15.06 -15.74
C GLY A 163 -12.00 15.20 -14.29
N VAL A 164 -12.30 14.12 -13.58
CA VAL A 164 -12.78 14.15 -12.21
C VAL A 164 -11.61 14.39 -11.24
N LYS A 165 -11.80 15.30 -10.30
CA LYS A 165 -10.80 15.58 -9.28
C LYS A 165 -10.76 14.43 -8.25
N ILE A 166 -9.54 13.97 -7.93
CA ILE A 166 -9.35 12.94 -6.91
C ILE A 166 -9.64 13.44 -5.50
N ASN A 167 -9.99 12.51 -4.60
CA ASN A 167 -10.01 12.81 -3.17
C ASN A 167 -8.58 13.07 -2.69
N LEU A 168 -8.38 14.18 -1.98
CA LEU A 168 -7.07 14.61 -1.50
C LEU A 168 -6.94 14.40 0.01
N PRO A 169 -5.71 14.17 0.51
CA PRO A 169 -5.44 14.24 1.94
C PRO A 169 -5.95 15.54 2.57
N LYS A 170 -6.53 15.43 3.78
CA LYS A 170 -6.97 16.60 4.57
C LYS A 170 -5.79 17.50 4.92
N ILE A 171 -4.67 16.88 5.29
CA ILE A 171 -3.42 17.57 5.61
C ILE A 171 -2.80 18.02 4.29
N LYS A 172 -2.75 19.35 4.06
CA LYS A 172 -2.28 19.92 2.80
C LYS A 172 -0.84 19.55 2.47
N GLU A 173 0.00 19.44 3.49
CA GLU A 173 1.42 19.10 3.40
C GLU A 173 1.67 17.66 2.95
N ASN A 174 0.65 16.81 3.03
CA ASN A 174 0.72 15.40 2.62
C ASN A 174 0.08 15.15 1.24
N ARG A 175 -0.46 16.20 0.61
CA ARG A 175 -1.05 16.06 -0.74
C ARG A 175 0.03 15.75 -1.76
N PRO A 176 -0.30 14.99 -2.82
CA PRO A 176 0.65 14.73 -3.92
C PRO A 176 1.35 16.00 -4.39
N ALA A 177 2.68 15.96 -4.43
CA ALA A 177 3.44 17.12 -4.87
C ALA A 177 3.26 17.31 -6.38
N LYS A 178 2.88 18.52 -6.79
CA LYS A 178 2.65 18.83 -8.22
C LYS A 178 3.87 18.48 -9.09
N ARG A 179 5.10 18.63 -8.55
CA ARG A 179 6.32 18.27 -9.25
C ARG A 179 6.41 16.79 -9.65
N PHE A 180 5.66 15.91 -8.97
CA PHE A 180 5.61 14.48 -9.31
C PHE A 180 4.51 14.14 -10.32
N LEU A 181 3.54 15.06 -10.52
CA LEU A 181 2.40 14.88 -11.39
C LEU A 181 2.59 15.52 -12.79
N LEU A 182 3.73 16.13 -13.06
CA LEU A 182 4.01 16.87 -14.29
C LEU A 182 4.73 16.05 -15.37
N GLU A 183 4.97 14.75 -15.13
CA GLU A 183 5.61 13.86 -16.11
C GLU A 183 4.62 13.04 -16.91
#